data_1633a2e4eb213c50fe20b01cda0dc697
#
_entry.id   1633a2e4eb213c50fe20b01cda0dc697
#
_cell.length_a   1.000
_cell.length_b   1.000
_cell.length_c   1.000
_cell.angle_alpha   90.00
_cell.angle_beta   90.00
_cell.angle_gamma   90.00
#
_symmetry.space_group_name_H-M   'P 1'
#
loop_
_entity.id
_entity.type
_entity.pdbx_description
1 polymer ?
#
loop_
_entity_poly.entity_id
_entity_poly.type
_entity_poly.pdbx_seq_one_letter_code
_entity_poly.pdbx_strand_id
1 'polypeptide(L)'
;VAGMNGASVVSIAIIILYGFTLFTFLNTVLILPTRDFGRKITIDIKRKGNKKEFTILPIKNIKRYSLVILIISIGYLGTVVGFFDYVFNSFRNTDLFKNYYVNPEEVDIEFPDKKQNLIYIFMESTEMTNVSKKNGGVFDISITPNLENIALNNINFSNTELLGGARESYGTSWTVAAMIAQTAGIPLKVKLDDVSSNNSTSFNNITTLGDILSSNGYNNYLLMGSDANFGGRRAYFSNHNYIISDYYTAVEDGKIDSDYHEWWGYEDSKLFTYAKEYLIKLANDGKPFNFTMLTADTHFTDGYLDKSCSNVFSEAYANSFYCSDSMIADFISWIQEQDFYENTTIVLTGDHPTMQD
;
A
#
# COMPACT_ATOMS: atom_id res chain seq x y z
N VAL A 1 4.26 -4.75 -9.81
CA VAL A 1 5.36 -3.94 -9.25
C VAL A 1 4.69 -2.72 -8.66
N ALA A 2 4.02 -2.96 -7.52
CA ALA A 2 3.35 -1.90 -6.79
C ALA A 2 4.40 -0.97 -6.17
N GLY A 3 4.23 0.33 -6.33
CA GLY A 3 4.80 1.34 -5.48
C GLY A 3 6.31 1.55 -5.55
N MET A 4 6.84 1.75 -6.74
CA MET A 4 8.18 2.33 -6.85
C MET A 4 8.02 3.83 -7.02
N ASN A 5 8.31 4.58 -5.94
CA ASN A 5 8.35 6.04 -6.00
C ASN A 5 9.46 6.53 -6.97
N GLY A 6 9.44 7.79 -7.39
CA GLY A 6 10.42 8.32 -8.33
C GLY A 6 11.88 8.16 -7.85
N ALA A 7 12.12 8.24 -6.54
CA ALA A 7 13.42 7.98 -5.92
C ALA A 7 13.83 6.50 -6.11
N SER A 8 12.90 5.54 -6.00
CA SER A 8 13.16 4.13 -6.26
C SER A 8 13.48 3.87 -7.74
N VAL A 9 12.79 4.53 -8.68
CA VAL A 9 13.07 4.41 -10.12
C VAL A 9 14.44 4.97 -10.45
N VAL A 10 14.81 6.12 -9.90
CA VAL A 10 16.16 6.72 -10.06
C VAL A 10 17.22 5.81 -9.44
N SER A 11 17.00 5.28 -8.26
CA SER A 11 17.91 4.35 -7.59
C SER A 11 18.12 3.08 -8.40
N ILE A 12 17.06 2.51 -8.96
CA ILE A 12 17.15 1.33 -9.85
C ILE A 12 17.87 1.68 -11.15
N ALA A 13 17.57 2.82 -11.76
CA ALA A 13 18.29 3.27 -12.96
C ALA A 13 19.80 3.44 -12.69
N ILE A 14 20.18 4.00 -11.54
CA ILE A 14 21.56 4.12 -11.09
C ILE A 14 22.18 2.73 -10.88
N ILE A 15 21.50 1.82 -10.23
CA ILE A 15 21.97 0.45 -9.99
C ILE A 15 22.18 -0.30 -11.31
N ILE A 16 21.21 -0.20 -12.25
CA ILE A 16 21.31 -0.81 -13.57
C ILE A 16 22.48 -0.20 -14.35
N LEU A 17 22.64 1.14 -14.33
CA LEU A 17 23.75 1.83 -14.99
C LEU A 17 25.10 1.43 -14.40
N TYR A 18 25.17 1.33 -13.07
CA TYR A 18 26.38 0.88 -12.37
C TYR A 18 26.71 -0.58 -12.68
N GLY A 19 25.69 -1.46 -12.66
CA GLY A 19 25.83 -2.87 -13.04
C GLY A 19 26.25 -3.04 -14.50
N PHE A 20 25.68 -2.27 -15.42
CA PHE A 20 26.04 -2.28 -16.83
C PHE A 20 27.46 -1.76 -17.07
N THR A 21 27.82 -0.67 -16.40
CA THR A 21 29.18 -0.09 -16.48
C THR A 21 30.23 -1.06 -15.94
N LEU A 22 29.93 -1.71 -14.82
CA LEU A 22 30.80 -2.70 -14.22
C LEU A 22 30.89 -3.97 -15.09
N PHE A 23 29.77 -4.42 -15.64
CA PHE A 23 29.72 -5.58 -16.58
C PHE A 23 30.54 -5.29 -17.85
N THR A 24 30.40 -4.11 -18.46
CA THR A 24 31.19 -3.71 -19.62
C THR A 24 32.67 -3.57 -19.31
N PHE A 25 33.01 -2.99 -18.17
CA PHE A 25 34.39 -2.91 -17.68
C PHE A 25 34.99 -4.29 -17.46
N LEU A 26 34.29 -5.19 -16.78
CA LEU A 26 34.75 -6.55 -16.52
C LEU A 26 34.89 -7.36 -17.80
N ASN A 27 33.94 -7.27 -18.74
CA ASN A 27 34.08 -7.89 -20.05
C ASN A 27 35.27 -7.36 -20.83
N THR A 28 35.49 -6.06 -20.81
CA THR A 28 36.67 -5.44 -21.45
C THR A 28 37.96 -5.97 -20.82
N VAL A 29 38.03 -6.05 -19.50
CA VAL A 29 39.17 -6.59 -18.76
C VAL A 29 39.35 -8.10 -18.98
N LEU A 30 38.27 -8.87 -19.20
CA LEU A 30 38.31 -10.31 -19.49
C LEU A 30 38.66 -10.61 -20.96
N ILE A 31 38.24 -9.74 -21.90
CA ILE A 31 38.48 -9.92 -23.34
C ILE A 31 39.89 -9.45 -23.74
N LEU A 32 40.36 -8.34 -23.15
CA LEU A 32 41.72 -7.83 -23.41
C LEU A 32 42.86 -8.84 -23.20
N PRO A 33 42.78 -9.75 -22.20
CA PRO A 33 43.86 -10.73 -21.97
C PRO A 33 43.87 -11.94 -22.92
N THR A 34 42.94 -12.06 -23.86
CA THR A 34 42.97 -13.13 -24.87
C THR A 34 44.06 -12.91 -25.92
N ARG A 35 44.62 -11.68 -25.97
CA ARG A 35 45.84 -11.38 -26.73
C ARG A 35 46.98 -11.24 -25.74
N ASP A 36 48.10 -11.86 -26.02
CA ASP A 36 49.33 -11.87 -25.21
C ASP A 36 50.00 -10.51 -25.17
N PHE A 37 49.35 -9.58 -24.48
CA PHE A 37 49.92 -8.26 -24.21
C PHE A 37 50.72 -8.34 -22.91
N GLY A 38 51.99 -8.61 -22.97
CA GLY A 38 52.93 -8.57 -21.83
C GLY A 38 53.02 -7.18 -21.16
N ARG A 39 51.86 -6.55 -20.94
CA ARG A 39 51.74 -5.18 -20.40
C ARG A 39 51.48 -5.21 -18.90
N LYS A 40 52.33 -4.53 -18.16
CA LYS A 40 52.10 -4.18 -16.74
C LYS A 40 51.41 -2.82 -16.69
N ILE A 41 50.41 -2.65 -15.82
CA ILE A 41 49.91 -1.30 -15.50
C ILE A 41 50.83 -0.75 -14.43
N THR A 42 51.63 0.25 -14.79
CA THR A 42 52.52 0.91 -13.88
C THR A 42 52.12 2.35 -13.70
N ILE A 43 52.13 2.84 -12.45
CA ILE A 43 51.98 4.26 -12.14
C ILE A 43 53.36 4.81 -11.78
N ASP A 44 53.79 5.74 -12.59
CA ASP A 44 55.02 6.48 -12.35
C ASP A 44 54.74 7.71 -11.48
N ILE A 45 55.16 7.69 -10.24
CA ILE A 45 55.09 8.87 -9.36
C ILE A 45 56.45 9.57 -9.35
N LYS A 46 56.51 10.74 -9.99
CA LYS A 46 57.69 11.63 -9.91
C LYS A 46 57.51 12.61 -8.76
N ARG A 47 58.35 12.52 -7.74
CA ARG A 47 58.44 13.49 -6.65
C ARG A 47 59.90 13.90 -6.40
N LYS A 48 60.23 15.16 -6.57
CA LYS A 48 61.55 15.76 -6.31
C LYS A 48 62.74 14.98 -6.93
N GLY A 49 62.63 14.65 -8.23
CA GLY A 49 63.72 13.97 -8.96
C GLY A 49 63.80 12.46 -8.80
N ASN A 50 63.06 11.88 -7.86
CA ASN A 50 62.99 10.44 -7.69
C ASN A 50 61.75 9.85 -8.43
N LYS A 51 61.98 8.85 -9.27
CA LYS A 51 60.95 8.09 -9.97
C LYS A 51 60.66 6.80 -9.18
N LYS A 52 59.44 6.64 -8.68
CA LYS A 52 58.97 5.36 -8.14
C LYS A 52 57.92 4.77 -9.07
N GLU A 53 58.18 3.56 -9.55
CA GLU A 53 57.29 2.77 -10.39
C GLU A 53 56.52 1.80 -9.54
N PHE A 54 55.17 1.89 -9.53
CA PHE A 54 54.31 0.94 -8.85
C PHE A 54 53.52 0.11 -9.88
N THR A 55 53.70 -1.20 -9.86
CA THR A 55 52.92 -2.12 -10.64
C THR A 55 51.61 -2.46 -9.89
N ILE A 56 50.48 -1.98 -10.38
CA ILE A 56 49.19 -2.09 -9.68
C ILE A 56 48.57 -3.46 -9.85
N LEU A 57 48.72 -4.11 -11.02
CA LEU A 57 48.14 -5.42 -11.27
C LEU A 57 49.09 -6.23 -12.17
N PRO A 58 49.65 -7.35 -11.69
CA PRO A 58 50.31 -8.29 -12.57
C PRO A 58 49.24 -8.97 -13.46
N ILE A 59 49.36 -8.81 -14.78
CA ILE A 59 48.40 -9.32 -15.77
C ILE A 59 48.11 -10.83 -15.61
N LYS A 60 49.07 -11.58 -15.08
CA LYS A 60 48.99 -13.00 -14.86
C LYS A 60 47.78 -13.45 -14.02
N ASN A 61 47.20 -12.58 -13.17
CA ASN A 61 46.08 -12.90 -12.28
C ASN A 61 44.82 -12.12 -12.57
N ILE A 62 44.78 -11.33 -13.67
CA ILE A 62 43.66 -10.43 -13.97
C ILE A 62 42.31 -11.15 -14.03
N LYS A 63 42.25 -12.37 -14.58
CA LYS A 63 41.03 -13.18 -14.62
C LYS A 63 40.52 -13.56 -13.22
N ARG A 64 41.44 -13.84 -12.28
CA ARG A 64 41.05 -14.14 -10.89
C ARG A 64 40.51 -12.88 -10.17
N TYR A 65 41.17 -11.74 -10.36
CA TYR A 65 40.70 -10.47 -9.79
C TYR A 65 39.36 -10.06 -10.38
N SER A 66 39.15 -10.20 -11.70
CA SER A 66 37.88 -9.91 -12.36
C SER A 66 36.76 -10.80 -11.83
N LEU A 67 37.01 -12.08 -11.62
CA LEU A 67 36.03 -13.00 -11.05
C LEU A 67 35.66 -12.61 -9.60
N VAL A 68 36.66 -12.25 -8.78
CA VAL A 68 36.42 -11.82 -7.39
C VAL A 68 35.60 -10.53 -7.36
N ILE A 69 35.94 -9.54 -8.20
CA ILE A 69 35.18 -8.29 -8.31
C ILE A 69 33.75 -8.57 -8.77
N LEU A 70 33.55 -9.46 -9.74
CA LEU A 70 32.22 -9.86 -10.21
C LEU A 70 31.36 -10.46 -9.09
N ILE A 71 31.94 -11.38 -8.31
CA ILE A 71 31.22 -12.01 -7.18
C ILE A 71 30.86 -10.97 -6.13
N ILE A 72 31.80 -10.08 -5.78
CA ILE A 72 31.54 -8.99 -4.81
C ILE A 72 30.41 -8.06 -5.33
N SER A 73 30.44 -7.74 -6.63
CA SER A 73 29.44 -6.86 -7.25
C SER A 73 28.05 -7.50 -7.29
N ILE A 74 27.97 -8.79 -7.61
CA ILE A 74 26.69 -9.53 -7.55
C ILE A 74 26.19 -9.61 -6.11
N GLY A 75 27.07 -9.88 -5.15
CA GLY A 75 26.72 -9.89 -3.73
C GLY A 75 26.22 -8.54 -3.25
N TYR A 76 26.93 -7.46 -3.58
CA TYR A 76 26.52 -6.09 -3.23
C TYR A 76 25.18 -5.71 -3.89
N LEU A 77 25.03 -6.00 -5.19
CA LEU A 77 23.76 -5.74 -5.88
C LEU A 77 22.61 -6.51 -5.23
N GLY A 78 22.85 -7.80 -4.89
CA GLY A 78 21.85 -8.60 -4.21
C GLY A 78 21.42 -8.04 -2.85
N THR A 79 22.35 -7.44 -2.09
CA THR A 79 21.98 -6.76 -0.83
C THR A 79 21.20 -5.47 -1.07
N VAL A 80 21.63 -4.65 -2.02
CA VAL A 80 20.98 -3.36 -2.31
C VAL A 80 19.54 -3.53 -2.82
N VAL A 81 19.30 -4.55 -3.66
CA VAL A 81 17.94 -4.84 -4.17
C VAL A 81 17.11 -5.74 -3.23
N GLY A 82 17.62 -6.07 -2.04
CA GLY A 82 16.92 -6.93 -1.09
C GLY A 82 16.74 -8.38 -1.54
N PHE A 83 17.50 -8.83 -2.56
CA PHE A 83 17.37 -10.18 -3.13
C PHE A 83 17.61 -11.29 -2.10
N PHE A 84 18.63 -11.13 -1.26
CA PHE A 84 18.95 -12.14 -0.24
C PHE A 84 17.89 -12.19 0.85
N ASP A 85 17.36 -11.03 1.26
CA ASP A 85 16.25 -10.96 2.23
C ASP A 85 14.99 -11.58 1.64
N TYR A 86 14.68 -11.29 0.37
CA TYR A 86 13.57 -11.92 -0.33
C TYR A 86 13.71 -13.45 -0.38
N VAL A 87 14.85 -13.95 -0.82
CA VAL A 87 15.12 -15.40 -0.90
C VAL A 87 15.04 -16.03 0.50
N PHE A 88 15.71 -15.44 1.48
CA PHE A 88 15.69 -15.94 2.85
C PHE A 88 14.28 -16.00 3.43
N ASN A 89 13.52 -14.90 3.28
CA ASN A 89 12.16 -14.83 3.79
C ASN A 89 11.18 -15.73 3.01
N SER A 90 11.44 -16.00 1.72
CA SER A 90 10.62 -16.91 0.91
C SER A 90 10.70 -18.37 1.40
N PHE A 91 11.85 -18.77 1.96
CA PHE A 91 12.04 -20.10 2.53
C PHE A 91 11.77 -20.17 4.03
N ARG A 92 11.54 -19.03 4.68
CA ARG A 92 11.26 -18.97 6.11
C ARG A 92 9.81 -19.31 6.38
N ASN A 93 9.55 -20.45 6.97
CA ASN A 93 8.25 -20.75 7.55
C ASN A 93 8.14 -19.99 8.87
N THR A 94 7.07 -19.24 9.04
CA THR A 94 6.76 -18.61 10.33
C THR A 94 5.73 -19.47 11.04
N ASP A 95 5.88 -19.63 12.34
CA ASP A 95 4.87 -20.27 13.18
C ASP A 95 3.77 -19.27 13.62
N LEU A 96 3.72 -18.08 12.98
CA LEU A 96 2.76 -17.03 13.31
C LEU A 96 1.33 -17.56 13.29
N PHE A 97 0.95 -18.19 12.18
CA PHE A 97 -0.39 -18.75 12.00
C PHE A 97 -0.68 -19.83 13.03
N LYS A 98 0.26 -20.75 13.23
CA LYS A 98 0.10 -21.85 14.18
C LYS A 98 0.00 -21.41 15.63
N ASN A 99 0.73 -20.35 16.01
CA ASN A 99 0.87 -19.97 17.42
C ASN A 99 -0.07 -18.81 17.81
N TYR A 100 -0.51 -17.98 16.86
CA TYR A 100 -1.21 -16.73 17.17
C TYR A 100 -2.51 -16.55 16.40
N TYR A 101 -2.76 -17.29 15.30
CA TYR A 101 -4.03 -17.21 14.62
C TYR A 101 -5.12 -17.88 15.47
N VAL A 102 -6.18 -17.13 15.72
CA VAL A 102 -7.39 -17.64 16.34
C VAL A 102 -8.42 -17.81 15.24
N ASN A 103 -8.85 -19.04 15.00
CA ASN A 103 -9.90 -19.30 14.02
C ASN A 103 -11.24 -18.72 14.53
N PRO A 104 -11.84 -17.74 13.83
CA PRO A 104 -13.11 -17.15 14.27
C PRO A 104 -14.26 -18.15 14.42
N GLU A 105 -14.21 -19.28 13.71
CA GLU A 105 -15.22 -20.35 13.84
C GLU A 105 -15.15 -21.08 15.19
N GLU A 106 -14.02 -20.98 15.90
CA GLU A 106 -13.80 -21.60 17.19
C GLU A 106 -14.08 -20.60 18.34
N VAL A 107 -14.44 -19.36 18.02
CA VAL A 107 -14.74 -18.31 19.01
C VAL A 107 -16.25 -18.12 19.08
N ASP A 108 -16.78 -18.10 20.29
CA ASP A 108 -18.17 -17.74 20.55
C ASP A 108 -18.34 -16.23 20.39
N ILE A 109 -18.97 -15.80 19.30
CA ILE A 109 -19.21 -14.39 18.97
C ILE A 109 -20.67 -14.09 19.23
N GLU A 110 -20.94 -13.36 20.29
CA GLU A 110 -22.28 -12.94 20.66
C GLU A 110 -22.69 -11.67 19.93
N PHE A 111 -23.86 -11.71 19.32
CA PHE A 111 -24.50 -10.54 18.71
C PHE A 111 -25.67 -10.07 19.59
N PRO A 112 -25.88 -8.75 19.73
CA PRO A 112 -27.05 -8.23 20.42
C PRO A 112 -28.33 -8.55 19.63
N ASP A 113 -29.48 -8.61 20.31
CA ASP A 113 -30.78 -8.81 19.67
C ASP A 113 -31.04 -7.81 18.54
N LYS A 114 -30.78 -6.53 18.80
CA LYS A 114 -30.75 -5.48 17.79
C LYS A 114 -29.32 -5.32 17.27
N LYS A 115 -29.03 -5.91 16.10
CA LYS A 115 -27.73 -5.84 15.46
C LYS A 115 -27.47 -4.44 14.93
N GLN A 116 -26.28 -3.92 15.20
CA GLN A 116 -25.83 -2.63 14.68
C GLN A 116 -25.30 -2.76 13.26
N ASN A 117 -25.52 -1.75 12.45
CA ASN A 117 -24.85 -1.63 11.16
C ASN A 117 -23.38 -1.32 11.34
N LEU A 118 -22.58 -1.67 10.34
CA LEU A 118 -21.17 -1.32 10.27
C LEU A 118 -20.91 -0.50 8.99
N ILE A 119 -20.28 0.67 9.14
CA ILE A 119 -19.71 1.40 8.03
C ILE A 119 -18.20 1.40 8.23
N TYR A 120 -17.46 0.84 7.28
CA TYR A 120 -16.02 0.68 7.35
C TYR A 120 -15.35 1.44 6.20
N ILE A 121 -14.63 2.52 6.52
CA ILE A 121 -14.00 3.40 5.53
C ILE A 121 -12.50 3.20 5.57
N PHE A 122 -11.95 2.61 4.51
CA PHE A 122 -10.54 2.60 4.22
C PHE A 122 -10.16 3.89 3.51
N MET A 123 -9.30 4.67 4.14
CA MET A 123 -8.81 5.95 3.63
C MET A 123 -7.44 5.72 2.99
N GLU A 124 -7.37 5.85 1.68
CA GLU A 124 -6.16 5.61 0.89
C GLU A 124 -4.97 6.44 1.43
N SER A 125 -3.84 5.80 1.66
CA SER A 125 -2.55 6.39 2.08
C SER A 125 -2.63 7.30 3.32
N THR A 126 -3.72 7.24 4.11
CA THR A 126 -3.92 8.13 5.25
C THR A 126 -3.25 7.56 6.50
N GLU A 127 -2.42 8.37 7.13
CA GLU A 127 -1.61 7.97 8.28
C GLU A 127 -1.54 9.03 9.37
N MET A 128 -1.06 8.64 10.55
CA MET A 128 -0.99 9.54 11.71
C MET A 128 -0.01 10.70 11.56
N THR A 129 0.93 10.63 10.62
CA THR A 129 1.82 11.75 10.30
C THR A 129 1.05 12.97 9.78
N ASN A 130 -0.14 12.78 9.19
CA ASN A 130 -0.96 13.83 8.58
C ASN A 130 -1.58 14.81 9.60
N VAL A 131 -1.68 14.40 10.88
CA VAL A 131 -2.21 15.27 11.93
C VAL A 131 -1.16 16.26 12.44
N SER A 132 -1.57 17.19 13.30
CA SER A 132 -0.67 18.17 13.89
C SER A 132 0.36 17.53 14.84
N LYS A 133 1.55 18.14 14.96
CA LYS A 133 2.60 17.76 15.95
C LYS A 133 2.05 17.71 17.36
N LYS A 134 1.14 18.60 17.70
CA LYS A 134 0.50 18.66 19.02
C LYS A 134 -0.20 17.34 19.36
N ASN A 135 -0.75 16.66 18.36
CA ASN A 135 -1.54 15.45 18.52
C ASN A 135 -0.83 14.18 18.01
N GLY A 136 0.47 14.25 17.70
CA GLY A 136 1.28 13.07 17.36
C GLY A 136 1.75 12.97 15.92
N GLY A 137 1.36 13.91 15.04
CA GLY A 137 1.79 13.97 13.64
C GLY A 137 3.11 14.71 13.42
N VAL A 138 3.36 15.11 12.17
CA VAL A 138 4.62 15.78 11.78
C VAL A 138 4.41 17.22 11.30
N PHE A 139 3.19 17.65 11.03
CA PHE A 139 2.87 18.97 10.54
C PHE A 139 2.67 19.98 11.68
N ASP A 140 3.06 21.23 11.49
CA ASP A 140 2.76 22.28 12.46
C ASP A 140 1.25 22.57 12.51
N ILE A 141 0.60 22.50 11.34
CA ILE A 141 -0.85 22.56 11.14
C ILE A 141 -1.26 21.28 10.45
N SER A 142 -2.25 20.58 10.99
CA SER A 142 -2.78 19.34 10.43
C SER A 142 -3.19 19.51 8.96
N ILE A 143 -2.83 18.59 8.11
CA ILE A 143 -3.36 18.50 6.73
C ILE A 143 -4.66 17.70 6.68
N THR A 144 -5.07 17.09 7.81
CA THR A 144 -6.34 16.38 8.00
C THR A 144 -7.05 16.85 9.29
N PRO A 145 -7.41 18.15 9.38
CA PRO A 145 -7.91 18.73 10.64
C PRO A 145 -9.25 18.18 11.11
N ASN A 146 -10.12 17.77 10.18
CA ASN A 146 -11.42 17.20 10.54
C ASN A 146 -11.28 15.78 11.09
N LEU A 147 -10.47 14.93 10.46
CA LEU A 147 -10.15 13.58 10.97
C LEU A 147 -9.45 13.66 12.32
N GLU A 148 -8.51 14.61 12.48
CA GLU A 148 -7.87 14.87 13.77
C GLU A 148 -8.91 15.21 14.85
N ASN A 149 -9.87 16.11 14.54
CA ASN A 149 -10.93 16.46 15.45
C ASN A 149 -11.89 15.28 15.74
N ILE A 150 -12.23 14.48 14.73
CA ILE A 150 -13.03 13.27 14.91
C ILE A 150 -12.31 12.29 15.86
N ALA A 151 -11.01 12.07 15.66
CA ALA A 151 -10.21 11.16 16.48
C ALA A 151 -10.10 11.64 17.94
N LEU A 152 -10.02 12.95 18.18
CA LEU A 152 -9.97 13.55 19.54
C LEU A 152 -11.31 13.44 20.29
N ASN A 153 -12.43 13.35 19.58
CA ASN A 153 -13.77 13.36 20.19
C ASN A 153 -14.46 11.98 20.15
N ASN A 154 -13.82 10.96 19.65
CA ASN A 154 -14.35 9.60 19.53
C ASN A 154 -13.32 8.57 20.03
N ILE A 155 -13.61 7.29 19.84
CA ILE A 155 -12.69 6.22 20.24
C ILE A 155 -11.50 6.23 19.29
N ASN A 156 -10.30 6.45 19.84
CA ASN A 156 -9.03 6.35 19.15
C ASN A 156 -8.14 5.29 19.82
N PHE A 157 -7.53 4.42 19.03
CA PHE A 157 -6.62 3.38 19.51
C PHE A 157 -5.18 3.89 19.43
N SER A 158 -4.55 4.13 20.58
CA SER A 158 -3.17 4.61 20.66
C SER A 158 -2.40 3.88 21.76
N ASN A 159 -1.08 3.78 21.56
CA ASN A 159 -0.14 3.28 22.57
C ASN A 159 0.47 4.41 23.43
N THR A 160 0.05 5.65 23.22
CA THR A 160 0.55 6.86 23.89
C THR A 160 -0.61 7.74 24.30
N GLU A 161 -0.33 8.86 24.98
CA GLU A 161 -1.30 9.91 25.30
C GLU A 161 -1.73 10.74 24.08
N LEU A 162 -1.03 10.57 22.94
CA LEU A 162 -1.35 11.26 21.68
C LEU A 162 -2.21 10.36 20.81
N LEU A 163 -2.77 10.92 19.73
CA LEU A 163 -3.49 10.13 18.73
C LEU A 163 -2.60 9.04 18.15
N GLY A 164 -3.19 7.94 17.78
CA GLY A 164 -2.49 6.77 17.26
C GLY A 164 -3.32 6.00 16.24
N GLY A 165 -2.88 4.81 15.95
CA GLY A 165 -3.52 3.90 15.00
C GLY A 165 -2.81 2.56 14.94
N ALA A 166 -3.26 1.71 14.02
CA ALA A 166 -2.60 0.45 13.73
C ALA A 166 -1.21 0.71 13.14
N ARG A 167 -0.23 -0.14 13.52
CA ARG A 167 1.10 -0.10 12.93
C ARG A 167 1.19 -1.06 11.77
N GLU A 168 1.79 -0.57 10.71
CA GLU A 168 2.16 -1.41 9.57
C GLU A 168 3.05 -2.58 10.02
N SER A 169 2.82 -3.74 9.44
CA SER A 169 3.65 -4.93 9.58
C SER A 169 3.98 -5.52 8.20
N TYR A 170 4.92 -6.47 8.17
CA TYR A 170 5.21 -7.17 6.92
C TYR A 170 3.96 -7.83 6.34
N GLY A 171 3.66 -7.51 5.07
CA GLY A 171 2.49 -8.03 4.38
C GLY A 171 1.18 -7.27 4.64
N THR A 172 1.27 -6.01 5.10
CA THR A 172 0.10 -5.12 5.31
C THR A 172 0.29 -3.72 4.71
N SER A 173 1.40 -3.46 4.01
CA SER A 173 1.86 -2.13 3.59
C SER A 173 1.38 -1.70 2.20
N TRP A 174 0.26 -2.19 1.73
CA TRP A 174 -0.37 -1.80 0.47
C TRP A 174 -1.86 -2.14 0.52
N THR A 175 -2.67 -1.45 -0.23
CA THR A 175 -4.13 -1.40 -0.13
C THR A 175 -4.78 -2.77 0.09
N VAL A 176 -4.54 -3.72 -0.82
CA VAL A 176 -5.19 -5.05 -0.73
C VAL A 176 -4.72 -5.81 0.51
N ALA A 177 -3.43 -5.75 0.81
CA ALA A 177 -2.87 -6.43 1.98
C ALA A 177 -3.42 -5.86 3.29
N ALA A 178 -3.59 -4.55 3.36
CA ALA A 178 -4.18 -3.90 4.51
C ALA A 178 -5.67 -4.23 4.66
N MET A 179 -6.43 -4.21 3.55
CA MET A 179 -7.85 -4.61 3.57
C MET A 179 -8.02 -6.05 4.05
N ILE A 180 -7.19 -6.98 3.56
CA ILE A 180 -7.20 -8.38 4.00
C ILE A 180 -6.79 -8.49 5.48
N ALA A 181 -5.72 -7.81 5.88
CA ALA A 181 -5.24 -7.86 7.27
C ALA A 181 -6.30 -7.37 8.26
N GLN A 182 -7.04 -6.33 7.92
CA GLN A 182 -8.06 -5.73 8.78
C GLN A 182 -9.40 -6.50 8.74
N THR A 183 -9.68 -7.25 7.68
CA THR A 183 -10.93 -8.02 7.57
C THR A 183 -10.77 -9.51 7.85
N ALA A 184 -9.55 -10.05 7.82
CA ALA A 184 -9.25 -11.46 8.10
C ALA A 184 -8.27 -11.68 9.26
N GLY A 185 -7.66 -10.61 9.79
CA GLY A 185 -6.71 -10.71 10.91
C GLY A 185 -5.36 -11.36 10.53
N ILE A 186 -5.02 -11.42 9.25
CA ILE A 186 -3.80 -12.08 8.75
C ILE A 186 -3.01 -11.19 7.79
N PRO A 187 -1.67 -11.19 7.85
CA PRO A 187 -0.86 -10.50 6.86
C PRO A 187 -0.87 -11.25 5.52
N LEU A 188 -0.88 -10.51 4.43
CA LEU A 188 -0.86 -11.07 3.08
C LEU A 188 0.57 -11.35 2.63
N LYS A 189 0.93 -12.62 2.46
CA LYS A 189 2.17 -13.03 1.82
C LYS A 189 1.89 -13.41 0.37
N VAL A 190 2.22 -12.52 -0.56
CA VAL A 190 2.06 -12.76 -2.01
C VAL A 190 3.37 -13.24 -2.61
N LYS A 191 3.30 -14.24 -3.50
CA LYS A 191 4.43 -14.59 -4.38
C LYS A 191 4.47 -13.60 -5.54
N LEU A 192 5.68 -13.33 -6.08
CA LEU A 192 5.87 -12.38 -7.18
C LEU A 192 4.99 -12.66 -8.42
N ASP A 193 4.67 -13.90 -8.64
CA ASP A 193 3.88 -14.38 -9.79
C ASP A 193 2.36 -14.22 -9.58
N ASP A 194 1.92 -14.05 -8.32
CA ASP A 194 0.50 -14.04 -7.96
C ASP A 194 -0.13 -12.63 -7.89
N VAL A 195 0.68 -11.57 -7.95
CA VAL A 195 0.21 -10.18 -7.79
C VAL A 195 -0.77 -9.75 -8.88
N SER A 196 -0.77 -10.42 -10.03
CA SER A 196 -1.66 -10.12 -11.16
C SER A 196 -2.68 -11.21 -11.46
N SER A 197 -2.64 -12.33 -10.75
CA SER A 197 -3.56 -13.43 -11.00
C SER A 197 -4.88 -13.21 -10.28
N ASN A 198 -5.96 -13.05 -11.04
CA ASN A 198 -7.35 -13.19 -10.57
C ASN A 198 -7.63 -14.65 -10.15
N ASN A 199 -6.77 -15.25 -9.32
CA ASN A 199 -6.98 -16.58 -8.81
C ASN A 199 -8.14 -16.55 -7.80
N SER A 200 -9.34 -16.83 -8.30
CA SER A 200 -10.59 -16.90 -7.55
C SER A 200 -10.57 -17.91 -6.40
N THR A 201 -9.53 -18.72 -6.29
CA THR A 201 -9.37 -19.74 -5.24
C THR A 201 -8.46 -19.31 -4.08
N SER A 202 -7.79 -18.16 -4.20
CA SER A 202 -6.98 -17.61 -3.11
C SER A 202 -7.90 -17.14 -1.99
N PHE A 203 -7.58 -17.54 -0.76
CA PHE A 203 -8.26 -17.11 0.49
C PHE A 203 -9.59 -17.77 0.84
N ASN A 204 -10.08 -18.76 0.08
CA ASN A 204 -11.34 -19.47 0.40
C ASN A 204 -11.34 -20.25 1.73
N ASN A 205 -10.16 -20.45 2.33
CA ASN A 205 -9.98 -21.28 3.53
C ASN A 205 -9.77 -20.44 4.81
N ILE A 206 -10.10 -19.15 4.77
CA ILE A 206 -10.03 -18.27 5.92
C ILE A 206 -11.42 -17.69 6.19
N THR A 207 -11.77 -17.55 7.47
CA THR A 207 -13.00 -16.89 7.90
C THR A 207 -12.73 -15.42 8.10
N THR A 208 -13.51 -14.58 7.45
CA THR A 208 -13.34 -13.11 7.46
C THR A 208 -14.51 -12.43 8.18
N LEU A 209 -14.35 -11.12 8.42
CA LEU A 209 -15.42 -10.27 8.92
C LEU A 209 -16.69 -10.40 8.05
N GLY A 210 -16.55 -10.48 6.72
CA GLY A 210 -17.64 -10.66 5.79
C GLY A 210 -18.41 -11.97 6.02
N ASP A 211 -17.71 -13.06 6.27
CA ASP A 211 -18.32 -14.36 6.54
C ASP A 211 -19.06 -14.37 7.88
N ILE A 212 -18.43 -13.82 8.91
CA ILE A 212 -19.02 -13.69 10.26
C ILE A 212 -20.31 -12.87 10.20
N LEU A 213 -20.28 -11.72 9.55
CA LEU A 213 -21.43 -10.84 9.44
C LEU A 213 -22.53 -11.46 8.56
N SER A 214 -22.17 -12.06 7.41
CA SER A 214 -23.12 -12.72 6.52
C SER A 214 -23.86 -13.87 7.22
N SER A 215 -23.14 -14.72 7.96
CA SER A 215 -23.74 -15.82 8.73
C SER A 215 -24.69 -15.32 9.82
N ASN A 216 -24.57 -14.06 10.21
CA ASN A 216 -25.45 -13.38 11.14
C ASN A 216 -26.53 -12.51 10.47
N GLY A 217 -26.73 -12.66 9.16
CA GLY A 217 -27.82 -12.04 8.41
C GLY A 217 -27.57 -10.61 7.94
N TYR A 218 -26.31 -10.16 7.95
CA TYR A 218 -25.92 -8.86 7.39
C TYR A 218 -25.86 -8.91 5.86
N ASN A 219 -26.20 -7.80 5.24
CA ASN A 219 -25.88 -7.53 3.85
C ASN A 219 -24.48 -6.87 3.78
N ASN A 220 -23.50 -7.57 3.22
CA ASN A 220 -22.16 -7.00 3.04
C ASN A 220 -22.06 -6.31 1.68
N TYR A 221 -21.54 -5.09 1.68
CA TYR A 221 -21.38 -4.27 0.49
C TYR A 221 -19.99 -3.64 0.44
N LEU A 222 -19.33 -3.65 -0.71
CA LEU A 222 -18.05 -3.00 -0.95
C LEU A 222 -18.20 -1.98 -2.09
N LEU A 223 -17.82 -0.73 -1.83
CA LEU A 223 -17.81 0.35 -2.80
C LEU A 223 -16.39 0.90 -2.99
N MET A 224 -15.97 1.07 -4.24
CA MET A 224 -14.72 1.73 -4.61
C MET A 224 -14.82 2.39 -5.97
N GLY A 225 -14.09 3.48 -6.19
CA GLY A 225 -14.06 4.19 -7.49
C GLY A 225 -13.18 3.52 -8.54
N SER A 226 -12.29 2.63 -8.14
CA SER A 226 -11.32 1.94 -8.99
C SER A 226 -11.79 0.54 -9.43
N ASP A 227 -11.04 -0.08 -10.36
CA ASP A 227 -11.27 -1.47 -10.77
C ASP A 227 -11.01 -2.45 -9.61
N ALA A 228 -12.06 -3.16 -9.17
CA ALA A 228 -11.95 -4.13 -8.08
C ALA A 228 -11.12 -5.38 -8.46
N ASN A 229 -10.86 -5.64 -9.75
CA ASN A 229 -10.00 -6.75 -10.16
C ASN A 229 -8.53 -6.47 -9.83
N PHE A 230 -8.14 -5.20 -9.74
CA PHE A 230 -6.77 -4.84 -9.39
C PHE A 230 -6.38 -5.38 -8.00
N GLY A 231 -5.27 -6.11 -7.95
CA GLY A 231 -4.77 -6.75 -6.72
C GLY A 231 -5.63 -7.89 -6.18
N GLY A 232 -6.63 -8.38 -6.94
CA GLY A 232 -7.49 -9.50 -6.53
C GLY A 232 -8.61 -9.14 -5.55
N ARG A 233 -8.89 -7.86 -5.32
CA ARG A 233 -9.96 -7.39 -4.40
C ARG A 233 -11.32 -8.01 -4.71
N ARG A 234 -11.71 -8.02 -5.99
CA ARG A 234 -12.98 -8.63 -6.40
C ARG A 234 -13.07 -10.09 -6.00
N ALA A 235 -12.03 -10.88 -6.28
CA ALA A 235 -12.02 -12.30 -5.94
C ALA A 235 -12.10 -12.50 -4.42
N TYR A 236 -11.31 -11.77 -3.64
CA TYR A 236 -11.32 -11.86 -2.19
C TYR A 236 -12.71 -11.51 -1.60
N PHE A 237 -13.23 -10.33 -1.87
CA PHE A 237 -14.47 -9.86 -1.26
C PHE A 237 -15.69 -10.63 -1.75
N SER A 238 -15.74 -11.03 -3.05
CA SER A 238 -16.85 -11.87 -3.55
C SER A 238 -16.87 -13.25 -2.89
N ASN A 239 -15.70 -13.85 -2.64
CA ASN A 239 -15.63 -15.15 -1.95
C ASN A 239 -16.05 -15.05 -0.48
N HIS A 240 -16.05 -13.85 0.09
CA HIS A 240 -16.43 -13.58 1.49
C HIS A 240 -17.75 -12.80 1.62
N ASN A 241 -18.68 -13.07 0.69
CA ASN A 241 -20.08 -12.64 0.74
C ASN A 241 -20.32 -11.13 0.59
N TYR A 242 -19.44 -10.39 -0.10
CA TYR A 242 -19.67 -8.98 -0.43
C TYR A 242 -20.30 -8.82 -1.81
N ILE A 243 -21.30 -7.93 -1.90
CA ILE A 243 -21.74 -7.34 -3.16
C ILE A 243 -20.78 -6.19 -3.46
N ILE A 244 -20.19 -6.17 -4.67
CA ILE A 244 -19.16 -5.21 -5.04
C ILE A 244 -19.71 -4.24 -6.08
N SER A 245 -19.56 -2.95 -5.81
CA SER A 245 -19.72 -1.86 -6.76
C SER A 245 -18.39 -1.16 -6.96
N ASP A 246 -17.94 -1.12 -8.20
CA ASP A 246 -16.66 -0.52 -8.60
C ASP A 246 -16.83 0.34 -9.85
N TYR A 247 -15.72 0.74 -10.46
CA TYR A 247 -15.72 1.51 -11.69
C TYR A 247 -16.61 0.91 -12.79
N TYR A 248 -16.46 -0.39 -13.06
CA TYR A 248 -17.24 -1.05 -14.12
C TYR A 248 -18.72 -1.15 -13.78
N THR A 249 -19.05 -1.39 -12.51
CA THR A 249 -20.45 -1.35 -12.07
C THR A 249 -21.07 0.03 -12.26
N ALA A 250 -20.32 1.09 -11.99
CA ALA A 250 -20.80 2.46 -12.21
C ALA A 250 -21.04 2.77 -13.70
N VAL A 251 -20.23 2.22 -14.61
CA VAL A 251 -20.45 2.30 -16.06
C VAL A 251 -21.68 1.48 -16.46
N GLU A 252 -21.82 0.25 -15.99
CA GLU A 252 -22.96 -0.63 -16.29
C GLU A 252 -24.29 -0.05 -15.80
N ASP A 253 -24.29 0.59 -14.63
CA ASP A 253 -25.44 1.30 -14.06
C ASP A 253 -25.73 2.65 -14.71
N GLY A 254 -24.91 3.08 -15.67
CA GLY A 254 -25.04 4.38 -16.35
C GLY A 254 -24.79 5.60 -15.46
N LYS A 255 -24.05 5.42 -14.36
CA LYS A 255 -23.68 6.50 -13.42
C LYS A 255 -22.53 7.34 -13.95
N ILE A 256 -21.67 6.74 -14.76
CA ILE A 256 -20.55 7.38 -15.49
C ILE A 256 -20.49 6.86 -16.92
N ASP A 257 -19.94 7.64 -17.83
CA ASP A 257 -19.68 7.22 -19.19
C ASP A 257 -18.51 6.19 -19.24
N SER A 258 -18.48 5.34 -20.24
CA SER A 258 -17.48 4.26 -20.34
C SER A 258 -16.04 4.74 -20.55
N ASP A 259 -15.86 5.98 -20.98
CA ASP A 259 -14.57 6.66 -21.15
C ASP A 259 -14.25 7.65 -20.00
N TYR A 260 -15.12 7.73 -18.99
CA TYR A 260 -14.91 8.57 -17.83
C TYR A 260 -13.83 7.98 -16.93
N HIS A 261 -12.70 8.66 -16.80
CA HIS A 261 -11.57 8.23 -15.97
C HIS A 261 -10.78 9.44 -15.48
N GLU A 262 -10.97 9.82 -14.21
CA GLU A 262 -10.31 11.00 -13.65
C GLU A 262 -9.00 10.67 -12.91
N TRP A 263 -8.97 9.57 -12.16
CA TRP A 263 -7.80 9.13 -11.37
C TRP A 263 -7.60 7.62 -11.50
N TRP A 264 -7.84 6.85 -10.44
CA TRP A 264 -7.83 5.38 -10.46
C TRP A 264 -9.17 4.77 -10.93
N GLY A 265 -10.04 5.59 -11.49
CA GLY A 265 -11.37 5.31 -11.94
C GLY A 265 -12.19 6.59 -11.88
N TYR A 266 -13.23 6.64 -11.04
CA TYR A 266 -13.89 7.89 -10.70
C TYR A 266 -13.42 8.41 -9.33
N GLU A 267 -13.42 9.73 -9.18
CA GLU A 267 -12.93 10.49 -8.02
C GLU A 267 -13.80 10.29 -6.76
N ASP A 268 -13.24 10.65 -5.59
CA ASP A 268 -13.89 10.44 -4.29
C ASP A 268 -15.16 11.28 -4.11
N SER A 269 -15.32 12.42 -4.78
CA SER A 269 -16.58 13.19 -4.73
C SER A 269 -17.77 12.41 -5.29
N LYS A 270 -17.57 11.65 -6.38
CA LYS A 270 -18.58 10.70 -6.88
C LYS A 270 -18.74 9.49 -5.98
N LEU A 271 -17.61 8.96 -5.44
CA LEU A 271 -17.62 7.85 -4.50
C LEU A 271 -18.56 8.14 -3.32
N PHE A 272 -18.41 9.30 -2.68
CA PHE A 272 -19.27 9.70 -1.56
C PHE A 272 -20.73 9.93 -1.98
N THR A 273 -20.96 10.45 -3.19
CA THR A 273 -22.32 10.59 -3.74
C THR A 273 -22.99 9.21 -3.88
N TYR A 274 -22.31 8.25 -4.47
CA TYR A 274 -22.85 6.89 -4.63
C TYR A 274 -22.94 6.15 -3.30
N ALA A 275 -22.01 6.39 -2.38
CA ALA A 275 -22.06 5.83 -1.03
C ALA A 275 -23.38 6.22 -0.30
N LYS A 276 -23.80 7.50 -0.41
CA LYS A 276 -25.07 7.97 0.15
C LYS A 276 -26.27 7.22 -0.43
N GLU A 277 -26.31 7.04 -1.76
CA GLU A 277 -27.38 6.30 -2.43
C GLU A 277 -27.46 4.83 -1.97
N TYR A 278 -26.29 4.14 -1.89
CA TYR A 278 -26.22 2.76 -1.45
C TYR A 278 -26.59 2.60 0.02
N LEU A 279 -26.16 3.50 0.90
CA LEU A 279 -26.52 3.46 2.33
C LEU A 279 -28.03 3.62 2.55
N ILE A 280 -28.66 4.57 1.84
CA ILE A 280 -30.13 4.71 1.89
C ILE A 280 -30.83 3.42 1.44
N LYS A 281 -30.37 2.80 0.35
CA LYS A 281 -30.92 1.53 -0.15
C LYS A 281 -30.75 0.42 0.88
N LEU A 282 -29.57 0.26 1.46
CA LEU A 282 -29.27 -0.76 2.47
C LEU A 282 -30.10 -0.54 3.74
N ALA A 283 -30.25 0.68 4.20
CA ALA A 283 -31.08 1.01 5.36
C ALA A 283 -32.57 0.65 5.14
N ASN A 284 -33.07 0.86 3.93
CA ASN A 284 -34.45 0.53 3.56
C ASN A 284 -34.73 -0.98 3.40
N ASP A 285 -33.69 -1.83 3.23
CA ASP A 285 -33.84 -3.29 3.17
C ASP A 285 -34.24 -3.90 4.52
N GLY A 286 -34.15 -3.16 5.61
CA GLY A 286 -34.53 -3.59 6.96
C GLY A 286 -33.66 -4.68 7.57
N LYS A 287 -32.53 -5.01 6.95
CA LYS A 287 -31.50 -5.91 7.47
C LYS A 287 -30.31 -5.12 7.99
N PRO A 288 -29.58 -5.64 8.97
CA PRO A 288 -28.30 -5.04 9.32
C PRO A 288 -27.35 -5.11 8.11
N PHE A 289 -26.54 -4.08 7.94
CA PHE A 289 -25.61 -4.02 6.83
C PHE A 289 -24.17 -3.77 7.30
N ASN A 290 -23.22 -4.25 6.50
CA ASN A 290 -21.82 -3.89 6.54
C ASN A 290 -21.47 -3.20 5.21
N PHE A 291 -21.28 -1.90 5.28
CA PHE A 291 -20.92 -1.08 4.14
C PHE A 291 -19.43 -0.73 4.25
N THR A 292 -18.62 -1.36 3.43
CA THR A 292 -17.18 -1.12 3.33
C THR A 292 -16.91 -0.23 2.12
N MET A 293 -16.05 0.78 2.25
CA MET A 293 -15.64 1.61 1.13
C MET A 293 -14.14 1.92 1.17
N LEU A 294 -13.58 2.21 0.00
CA LEU A 294 -12.18 2.58 -0.19
C LEU A 294 -12.10 3.89 -0.98
N THR A 295 -11.47 4.92 -0.41
CA THR A 295 -11.15 6.17 -1.11
C THR A 295 -9.92 5.97 -2.02
N ALA A 296 -9.69 6.90 -2.94
CA ALA A 296 -8.58 6.78 -3.89
C ALA A 296 -7.83 8.10 -4.19
N ASP A 297 -8.42 9.26 -3.90
CA ASP A 297 -7.86 10.55 -4.31
C ASP A 297 -6.52 10.88 -3.64
N THR A 298 -6.22 10.28 -2.50
CA THR A 298 -4.94 10.43 -1.79
C THR A 298 -3.85 9.43 -2.21
N HIS A 299 -4.07 8.65 -3.28
CA HIS A 299 -3.04 7.75 -3.80
C HIS A 299 -1.88 8.54 -4.43
N PHE A 300 -0.63 8.10 -4.20
CA PHE A 300 0.56 8.72 -4.79
C PHE A 300 0.57 8.55 -6.31
N THR A 301 1.18 9.41 -7.12
CA THR A 301 1.99 10.59 -6.77
C THR A 301 1.11 11.82 -6.68
N ASP A 302 1.30 12.63 -5.65
CA ASP A 302 0.63 13.92 -5.39
C ASP A 302 -0.90 13.85 -5.20
N GLY A 303 -1.51 12.67 -5.30
CA GLY A 303 -2.95 12.49 -5.22
C GLY A 303 -3.73 13.17 -6.34
N TYR A 304 -5.04 13.15 -6.23
CA TYR A 304 -5.97 13.88 -7.07
C TYR A 304 -6.64 14.98 -6.26
N LEU A 305 -6.53 16.21 -6.71
CA LEU A 305 -7.27 17.33 -6.11
C LEU A 305 -8.58 17.51 -6.86
N ASP A 306 -9.69 17.18 -6.21
CA ASP A 306 -11.01 17.36 -6.78
C ASP A 306 -11.27 18.83 -7.13
N LYS A 307 -12.00 19.08 -8.22
CA LYS A 307 -12.32 20.40 -8.75
C LYS A 307 -13.14 21.27 -7.77
N SER A 308 -13.83 20.64 -6.83
CA SER A 308 -14.58 21.31 -5.77
C SER A 308 -13.71 21.82 -4.62
N CYS A 309 -12.46 21.38 -4.53
CA CYS A 309 -11.53 21.72 -3.47
C CYS A 309 -10.58 22.86 -3.86
N SER A 310 -10.11 23.57 -2.84
CA SER A 310 -9.17 24.69 -3.00
C SER A 310 -7.76 24.28 -2.61
N ASN A 311 -6.75 24.89 -3.27
CA ASN A 311 -5.37 24.82 -2.82
C ASN A 311 -5.18 25.65 -1.53
N VAL A 312 -4.85 24.98 -0.44
CA VAL A 312 -4.60 25.59 0.88
C VAL A 312 -3.12 25.57 1.23
N PHE A 313 -2.43 24.52 0.79
CA PHE A 313 -1.00 24.29 1.03
C PHE A 313 -0.18 24.51 -0.24
N SER A 314 1.11 24.78 -0.09
CA SER A 314 2.06 24.86 -1.22
C SER A 314 2.27 23.51 -1.91
N GLU A 315 2.18 22.44 -1.14
CA GLU A 315 2.40 21.07 -1.60
C GLU A 315 1.11 20.47 -2.15
N ALA A 316 1.16 19.95 -3.38
CA ALA A 316 -0.02 19.39 -4.07
C ALA A 316 -0.62 18.21 -3.27
N TYR A 317 0.21 17.34 -2.77
CA TYR A 317 -0.24 16.16 -2.03
C TYR A 317 -0.94 16.51 -0.70
N ALA A 318 -0.46 17.54 0.01
CA ALA A 318 -1.13 18.04 1.20
C ALA A 318 -2.55 18.58 0.91
N ASN A 319 -2.76 19.16 -0.28
CA ASN A 319 -4.09 19.62 -0.70
C ASN A 319 -5.03 18.44 -1.01
N SER A 320 -4.53 17.34 -1.57
CA SER A 320 -5.34 16.13 -1.80
C SER A 320 -5.81 15.53 -0.48
N PHE A 321 -4.93 15.44 0.53
CA PHE A 321 -5.31 15.00 1.87
C PHE A 321 -6.32 15.94 2.54
N TYR A 322 -6.12 17.25 2.43
CA TYR A 322 -7.03 18.23 2.99
C TYR A 322 -8.42 18.19 2.34
N CYS A 323 -8.45 17.96 1.04
CA CYS A 323 -9.68 17.76 0.27
C CYS A 323 -10.42 16.48 0.73
N SER A 324 -9.73 15.36 0.77
CA SER A 324 -10.27 14.07 1.22
C SER A 324 -10.79 14.15 2.67
N ASP A 325 -10.04 14.79 3.56
CA ASP A 325 -10.42 15.06 4.95
C ASP A 325 -11.77 15.79 5.04
N SER A 326 -11.96 16.81 4.21
CA SER A 326 -13.21 17.59 4.17
C SER A 326 -14.37 16.75 3.64
N MET A 327 -14.15 15.96 2.57
CA MET A 327 -15.17 15.08 2.01
C MET A 327 -15.61 13.99 2.99
N ILE A 328 -14.66 13.40 3.72
CA ILE A 328 -14.95 12.39 4.75
C ILE A 328 -15.77 13.02 5.89
N ALA A 329 -15.39 14.20 6.36
CA ALA A 329 -16.12 14.89 7.42
C ALA A 329 -17.56 15.24 7.01
N ASP A 330 -17.76 15.72 5.78
CA ASP A 330 -19.08 16.01 5.22
C ASP A 330 -19.91 14.72 5.09
N PHE A 331 -19.28 13.62 4.71
CA PHE A 331 -19.93 12.32 4.63
C PHE A 331 -20.36 11.80 6.01
N ILE A 332 -19.48 11.91 7.01
CA ILE A 332 -19.82 11.54 8.40
C ILE A 332 -20.96 12.41 8.93
N SER A 333 -20.90 13.72 8.68
CA SER A 333 -21.97 14.64 9.08
C SER A 333 -23.31 14.27 8.46
N TRP A 334 -23.29 13.91 7.16
CA TRP A 334 -24.49 13.43 6.48
C TRP A 334 -25.01 12.10 7.08
N ILE A 335 -24.13 11.16 7.45
CA ILE A 335 -24.54 9.91 8.11
C ILE A 335 -25.22 10.21 9.44
N GLN A 336 -24.69 11.17 10.20
CA GLN A 336 -25.26 11.58 11.50
C GLN A 336 -26.68 12.12 11.42
N GLU A 337 -27.11 12.61 10.27
CA GLU A 337 -28.46 13.09 10.01
C GLU A 337 -29.44 11.97 9.60
N GLN A 338 -28.96 10.72 9.40
CA GLN A 338 -29.81 9.64 8.93
C GLN A 338 -30.44 8.83 10.07
N ASP A 339 -31.64 8.33 9.87
CA ASP A 339 -32.38 7.53 10.85
C ASP A 339 -31.63 6.26 11.30
N PHE A 340 -30.73 5.74 10.46
CA PHE A 340 -29.94 4.54 10.79
C PHE A 340 -28.72 4.86 11.66
N TYR A 341 -28.35 6.13 11.86
CA TYR A 341 -27.11 6.52 12.56
C TYR A 341 -27.03 5.96 13.98
N GLU A 342 -28.08 6.12 14.77
CA GLU A 342 -28.13 5.67 16.16
C GLU A 342 -27.87 4.14 16.32
N ASN A 343 -28.01 3.39 15.24
CA ASN A 343 -27.76 1.96 15.21
C ASN A 343 -26.58 1.58 14.30
N THR A 344 -25.60 2.46 14.20
CA THR A 344 -24.46 2.28 13.29
C THR A 344 -23.13 2.53 13.97
N THR A 345 -22.21 1.60 13.82
CA THR A 345 -20.79 1.79 14.15
C THR A 345 -20.04 2.25 12.90
N ILE A 346 -19.27 3.32 13.01
CA ILE A 346 -18.42 3.82 11.93
C ILE A 346 -16.96 3.59 12.30
N VAL A 347 -16.22 2.95 11.41
CA VAL A 347 -14.78 2.71 11.53
C VAL A 347 -14.06 3.48 10.44
N LEU A 348 -13.15 4.37 10.84
CA LEU A 348 -12.24 5.10 9.95
C LEU A 348 -10.83 4.56 10.13
N THR A 349 -10.19 4.17 9.06
CA THR A 349 -8.83 3.63 9.10
C THR A 349 -8.07 3.99 7.83
N GLY A 350 -6.80 4.33 7.96
CA GLY A 350 -5.90 4.32 6.81
C GLY A 350 -5.67 2.87 6.35
N ASP A 351 -5.46 2.68 5.07
CA ASP A 351 -5.09 1.37 4.55
C ASP A 351 -3.59 1.10 4.77
N HIS A 352 -2.73 2.02 4.37
CA HIS A 352 -1.28 1.94 4.59
C HIS A 352 -0.65 3.35 4.60
N PRO A 353 0.60 3.51 5.07
CA PRO A 353 1.32 4.77 4.93
C PRO A 353 1.55 5.15 3.48
N THR A 354 1.68 6.45 3.22
CA THR A 354 1.99 6.93 1.87
C THR A 354 3.30 6.35 1.34
N MET A 355 3.37 6.15 0.03
CA MET A 355 4.59 5.77 -0.68
C MET A 355 5.37 6.98 -1.21
N GLN A 356 4.90 8.19 -0.93
CA GLN A 356 5.55 9.44 -1.30
C GLN A 356 6.30 10.01 -0.10
N ASP A 357 7.57 10.43 -0.33
CA ASP A 357 8.45 11.03 0.67
C ASP A 357 8.00 12.46 1.02
#